data_9c9db7afdc0d27e95c336340d66cb67a
#
_entry.id   9c9db7afdc0d27e95c336340d66cb67a
#
_cell.length_a   1.000
_cell.length_b   1.000
_cell.length_c   1.000
_cell.angle_alpha   90.00
_cell.angle_beta   90.00
_cell.angle_gamma   90.00
#
_symmetry.space_group_name_H-M   'P 1'
#
loop_
_entity.id
_entity.type
_entity.pdbx_description
1 polymer ?
#
loop_
_entity_poly.entity_id
_entity_poly.type
_entity_poly.pdbx_seq_one_letter_code
_entity_poly.pdbx_strand_id
1 'polypeptide(L)'
;MLIATVILLVGLVSVAQLVPASLLMNYRNRMDSSALVFAQRRLDQMLDQPLTYSFFVDDLGNTCQLGNPANPNIVQGTNVLNLNNETLIDFSGAIPTNGYGFAYQDPKDPNGIAYDVRWAVIVTGNGSVASSKRFILGVRQIGGNGFFLPVTLDTMVTK
;
A
#
# COMPACT_ATOMS: atom_id res chain seq x y z
N MET A 1 56.11 -4.04 -8.16
CA MET A 1 55.44 -4.28 -6.89
C MET A 1 54.37 -3.21 -6.60
N LEU A 2 54.68 -1.92 -6.61
CA LEU A 2 53.73 -0.81 -6.30
C LEU A 2 52.45 -0.82 -7.14
N ILE A 3 52.53 -1.05 -8.45
CA ILE A 3 51.36 -1.06 -9.35
C ILE A 3 50.38 -2.19 -8.99
N ALA A 4 50.89 -3.35 -8.68
CA ALA A 4 50.04 -4.51 -8.31
C ALA A 4 49.28 -4.28 -6.98
N THR A 5 49.94 -3.61 -6.01
CA THR A 5 49.27 -3.28 -4.75
C THR A 5 48.17 -2.24 -4.91
N VAL A 6 48.38 -1.24 -5.79
CA VAL A 6 47.35 -0.23 -6.09
C VAL A 6 46.13 -0.86 -6.78
N ILE A 7 46.32 -1.73 -7.77
CA ILE A 7 45.23 -2.44 -8.46
C ILE A 7 44.45 -3.30 -7.46
N LEU A 8 45.16 -4.03 -6.57
CA LEU A 8 44.51 -4.87 -5.56
C LEU A 8 43.69 -4.02 -4.57
N LEU A 9 44.23 -2.89 -4.16
CA LEU A 9 43.55 -1.99 -3.22
C LEU A 9 42.28 -1.37 -3.85
N VAL A 10 42.34 -0.93 -5.10
CA VAL A 10 41.16 -0.41 -5.81
C VAL A 10 40.12 -1.52 -5.99
N GLY A 11 40.53 -2.73 -6.31
CA GLY A 11 39.62 -3.88 -6.43
C GLY A 11 38.93 -4.22 -5.10
N LEU A 12 39.68 -4.21 -4.00
CA LEU A 12 39.14 -4.48 -2.66
C LEU A 12 38.15 -3.41 -2.20
N VAL A 13 38.44 -2.15 -2.41
CA VAL A 13 37.55 -1.03 -2.09
C VAL A 13 36.26 -1.09 -2.92
N SER A 14 36.35 -1.45 -4.21
CA SER A 14 35.20 -1.58 -5.08
C SER A 14 34.25 -2.70 -4.61
N VAL A 15 34.81 -3.86 -4.21
CA VAL A 15 33.99 -4.97 -3.66
C VAL A 15 33.40 -4.61 -2.29
N ALA A 16 34.13 -3.90 -1.44
CA ALA A 16 33.63 -3.48 -0.13
C ALA A 16 32.44 -2.53 -0.22
N GLN A 17 32.31 -1.76 -1.29
CA GLN A 17 31.16 -0.87 -1.52
C GLN A 17 29.91 -1.61 -2.05
N LEU A 18 30.07 -2.77 -2.69
CA LEU A 18 28.95 -3.55 -3.21
C LEU A 18 28.14 -4.23 -2.10
N VAL A 19 28.76 -4.63 -1.00
CA VAL A 19 28.08 -5.32 0.10
C VAL A 19 26.98 -4.46 0.75
N PRO A 20 27.24 -3.20 1.17
CA PRO A 20 26.18 -2.35 1.73
C PRO A 20 25.08 -2.06 0.71
N ALA A 21 25.42 -1.85 -0.55
CA ALA A 21 24.42 -1.61 -1.59
C ALA A 21 23.49 -2.81 -1.79
N SER A 22 24.02 -4.02 -1.83
CA SER A 22 23.22 -5.24 -1.96
C SER A 22 22.33 -5.50 -0.74
N LEU A 23 22.82 -5.22 0.46
CA LEU A 23 22.02 -5.33 1.69
C LEU A 23 20.86 -4.34 1.69
N LEU A 24 21.07 -3.09 1.27
CA LEU A 24 20.01 -2.09 1.14
C LEU A 24 18.96 -2.49 0.09
N MET A 25 19.38 -3.03 -1.05
CA MET A 25 18.45 -3.51 -2.07
C MET A 25 17.63 -4.70 -1.57
N ASN A 26 18.26 -5.66 -0.90
CA ASN A 26 17.53 -6.79 -0.30
C ASN A 26 16.53 -6.35 0.77
N TYR A 27 16.92 -5.39 1.60
CA TYR A 27 16.03 -4.82 2.61
C TYR A 27 14.81 -4.15 1.96
N ARG A 28 15.01 -3.30 0.94
CA ARG A 28 13.93 -2.64 0.20
C ARG A 28 12.99 -3.66 -0.46
N ASN A 29 13.54 -4.63 -1.19
CA ASN A 29 12.74 -5.67 -1.86
C ASN A 29 11.88 -6.47 -0.87
N ARG A 30 12.42 -6.77 0.30
CA ARG A 30 11.67 -7.45 1.38
C ARG A 30 10.52 -6.60 1.91
N MET A 31 10.74 -5.29 2.04
CA MET A 31 9.73 -4.34 2.52
C MET A 31 8.58 -4.18 1.51
N ASP A 32 8.93 -3.99 0.25
CA ASP A 32 7.94 -3.87 -0.84
C ASP A 32 7.11 -5.15 -0.97
N SER A 33 7.74 -6.33 -0.85
CA SER A 33 7.03 -7.61 -0.86
C SER A 33 6.08 -7.75 0.32
N SER A 34 6.47 -7.33 1.52
CA SER A 34 5.60 -7.40 2.71
C SER A 34 4.41 -6.45 2.58
N ALA A 35 4.65 -5.22 2.09
CA ALA A 35 3.59 -4.26 1.82
C ALA A 35 2.59 -4.79 0.78
N LEU A 36 3.09 -5.42 -0.29
CA LEU A 36 2.26 -5.99 -1.34
C LEU A 36 1.38 -7.15 -0.81
N VAL A 37 1.97 -8.08 -0.06
CA VAL A 37 1.21 -9.22 0.53
C VAL A 37 0.12 -8.70 1.47
N PHE A 38 0.43 -7.71 2.29
CA PHE A 38 -0.55 -7.11 3.18
C PHE A 38 -1.66 -6.40 2.39
N ALA A 39 -1.31 -5.63 1.35
CA ALA A 39 -2.26 -4.95 0.49
C ALA A 39 -3.20 -5.94 -0.20
N GLN A 40 -2.68 -7.04 -0.76
CA GLN A 40 -3.47 -8.09 -1.39
C GLN A 40 -4.44 -8.73 -0.40
N ARG A 41 -3.96 -9.14 0.78
CA ARG A 41 -4.83 -9.72 1.81
C ARG A 41 -5.97 -8.79 2.20
N ARG A 42 -5.70 -7.50 2.33
CA ARG A 42 -6.72 -6.50 2.66
C ARG A 42 -7.72 -6.33 1.53
N LEU A 43 -7.23 -6.28 0.31
CA LEU A 43 -8.07 -6.18 -0.87
C LEU A 43 -9.00 -7.38 -1.01
N ASP A 44 -8.49 -8.60 -0.81
CA ASP A 44 -9.29 -9.84 -0.84
C ASP A 44 -10.42 -9.81 0.19
N GLN A 45 -10.16 -9.32 1.41
CA GLN A 45 -11.19 -9.14 2.43
C GLN A 45 -12.30 -8.16 1.99
N MET A 46 -11.94 -7.09 1.27
CA MET A 46 -12.90 -6.13 0.74
C MET A 46 -13.72 -6.70 -0.41
N LEU A 47 -13.08 -7.50 -1.28
CA LEU A 47 -13.72 -8.11 -2.46
C LEU A 47 -14.70 -9.22 -2.08
N ASP A 48 -14.46 -9.89 -0.94
CA ASP A 48 -15.34 -10.95 -0.44
C ASP A 48 -16.67 -10.40 0.12
N GLN A 49 -16.74 -9.10 0.42
CA GLN A 49 -17.93 -8.48 0.95
C GLN A 49 -19.02 -8.30 -0.10
N PRO A 50 -20.32 -8.44 0.28
CA PRO A 50 -21.43 -8.13 -0.62
C PRO A 50 -21.39 -6.67 -1.11
N LEU A 51 -21.80 -6.44 -2.38
CA LEU A 51 -21.83 -5.09 -2.96
C LEU A 51 -22.74 -4.11 -2.21
N THR A 52 -23.76 -4.64 -1.51
CA THR A 52 -24.71 -3.84 -0.73
C THR A 52 -24.12 -3.30 0.57
N TYR A 53 -23.01 -3.89 1.07
CA TYR A 53 -22.40 -3.46 2.33
C TYR A 53 -21.63 -2.17 2.14
N SER A 54 -21.83 -1.22 3.05
CA SER A 54 -21.11 0.06 3.06
C SER A 54 -19.84 -0.01 3.92
N PHE A 55 -19.73 -0.99 4.81
CA PHE A 55 -18.55 -1.21 5.67
C PHE A 55 -18.49 -2.66 6.15
N PHE A 56 -17.34 -3.07 6.66
CA PHE A 56 -17.15 -4.28 7.47
C PHE A 56 -16.16 -3.99 8.60
N VAL A 57 -16.08 -4.90 9.57
CA VAL A 57 -15.10 -4.84 10.65
C VAL A 57 -14.07 -5.93 10.41
N ASP A 58 -12.80 -5.56 10.43
CA ASP A 58 -11.70 -6.49 10.22
C ASP A 58 -11.35 -7.31 11.47
N ASP A 59 -10.44 -8.27 11.33
CA ASP A 59 -9.97 -9.14 12.41
C ASP A 59 -9.28 -8.36 13.56
N LEU A 60 -8.88 -7.13 13.32
CA LEU A 60 -8.23 -6.23 14.29
C LEU A 60 -9.22 -5.26 14.94
N GLY A 61 -10.50 -5.33 14.58
CA GLY A 61 -11.55 -4.45 15.08
C GLY A 61 -11.64 -3.09 14.38
N ASN A 62 -10.93 -2.88 13.27
CA ASN A 62 -11.04 -1.63 12.51
C ASN A 62 -12.29 -1.64 11.63
N THR A 63 -13.03 -0.54 11.64
CA THR A 63 -14.13 -0.33 10.70
C THR A 63 -13.58 0.09 9.35
N CYS A 64 -13.80 -0.74 8.33
CA CYS A 64 -13.35 -0.53 6.96
C CYS A 64 -14.52 -0.17 6.06
N GLN A 65 -14.52 1.05 5.54
CA GLN A 65 -15.58 1.55 4.65
C GLN A 65 -15.42 0.96 3.24
N LEU A 66 -16.52 0.52 2.65
CA LEU A 66 -16.61 -0.11 1.32
C LEU A 66 -17.32 0.77 0.28
N GLY A 67 -17.49 2.04 0.60
CA GLY A 67 -18.27 2.96 -0.23
C GLY A 67 -19.79 2.79 -0.03
N ASN A 68 -20.48 3.92 -0.02
CA ASN A 68 -21.92 3.95 0.16
C ASN A 68 -22.63 3.78 -1.19
N PRO A 69 -23.43 2.71 -1.39
CA PRO A 69 -24.20 2.51 -2.63
C PRO A 69 -25.22 3.63 -2.94
N ALA A 70 -25.66 4.36 -1.92
CA ALA A 70 -26.57 5.49 -2.11
C ALA A 70 -25.92 6.70 -2.79
N ASN A 71 -24.58 6.76 -2.84
CA ASN A 71 -23.81 7.81 -3.50
C ASN A 71 -22.96 7.23 -4.64
N PRO A 72 -23.56 6.74 -5.73
CA PRO A 72 -22.81 6.13 -6.81
C PRO A 72 -22.06 7.15 -7.65
N ASN A 73 -21.08 6.65 -8.43
CA ASN A 73 -20.33 7.38 -9.46
C ASN A 73 -19.44 8.53 -8.91
N ILE A 74 -19.12 8.51 -7.62
CA ILE A 74 -18.15 9.42 -7.01
C ILE A 74 -17.03 8.63 -6.34
N VAL A 75 -15.88 9.26 -6.21
CA VAL A 75 -14.76 8.72 -5.40
C VAL A 75 -15.11 8.93 -3.93
N GLN A 76 -15.14 7.86 -3.17
CA GLN A 76 -15.40 7.88 -1.73
C GLN A 76 -14.13 7.41 -1.00
N GLY A 77 -13.74 8.13 0.02
CA GLY A 77 -12.58 7.77 0.84
C GLY A 77 -11.40 8.71 0.68
N THR A 78 -10.21 8.15 0.55
CA THR A 78 -8.98 8.92 0.39
C THR A 78 -8.90 9.56 -0.99
N ASN A 79 -8.26 10.73 -1.06
CA ASN A 79 -8.01 11.39 -2.33
C ASN A 79 -7.15 10.50 -3.25
N VAL A 80 -7.44 10.58 -4.54
CA VAL A 80 -6.68 9.88 -5.56
C VAL A 80 -5.97 10.89 -6.46
N LEU A 81 -4.80 10.51 -6.94
CA LEU A 81 -4.00 11.23 -7.91
C LEU A 81 -3.98 10.45 -9.22
N ASN A 82 -4.17 11.13 -10.33
CA ASN A 82 -3.98 10.54 -11.65
C ASN A 82 -2.62 10.98 -12.20
N LEU A 83 -1.69 10.03 -12.30
CA LEU A 83 -0.36 10.26 -12.80
C LEU A 83 -0.06 9.25 -13.92
N ASN A 84 0.34 9.71 -15.10
CA ASN A 84 0.69 8.86 -16.24
C ASN A 84 -0.38 7.79 -16.59
N ASN A 85 -1.66 8.13 -16.53
CA ASN A 85 -2.81 7.24 -16.70
C ASN A 85 -3.00 6.18 -15.60
N GLU A 86 -2.26 6.27 -14.52
CA GLU A 86 -2.46 5.44 -13.33
C GLU A 86 -3.17 6.21 -12.24
N THR A 87 -4.12 5.56 -11.57
CA THR A 87 -4.81 6.13 -10.41
C THR A 87 -4.10 5.67 -9.15
N LEU A 88 -3.54 6.61 -8.40
CA LEU A 88 -2.75 6.36 -7.21
C LEU A 88 -3.43 6.97 -5.98
N ILE A 89 -3.19 6.40 -4.81
CA ILE A 89 -3.64 6.98 -3.54
C ILE A 89 -2.77 8.18 -3.17
N ASP A 90 -3.40 9.27 -2.74
CA ASP A 90 -2.72 10.43 -2.19
C ASP A 90 -2.32 10.20 -0.72
N PHE A 91 -1.01 10.22 -0.48
CA PHE A 91 -0.43 10.09 0.86
C PHE A 91 0.06 11.42 1.44
N SER A 92 -0.26 12.55 0.85
CA SER A 92 0.25 13.86 1.28
C SER A 92 -0.28 14.31 2.64
N GLY A 93 -1.49 13.89 3.01
CA GLY A 93 -2.13 14.26 4.28
C GLY A 93 -1.94 13.22 5.39
N ALA A 94 -2.55 13.48 6.55
CA ALA A 94 -2.65 12.54 7.66
C ALA A 94 -3.46 11.29 7.27
N ILE A 95 -3.26 10.19 8.00
CA ILE A 95 -4.05 8.96 7.83
C ILE A 95 -5.53 9.29 8.08
N PRO A 96 -6.44 8.91 7.18
CA PRO A 96 -7.86 9.18 7.35
C PRO A 96 -8.44 8.49 8.59
N THR A 97 -9.27 9.20 9.34
CA THR A 97 -9.97 8.66 10.52
C THR A 97 -11.42 8.24 10.20
N ASN A 98 -11.83 8.38 8.93
CA ASN A 98 -13.19 8.12 8.46
C ASN A 98 -13.43 6.66 8.03
N GLY A 99 -12.54 5.75 8.38
CA GLY A 99 -12.63 4.34 8.04
C GLY A 99 -12.18 3.98 6.62
N TYR A 100 -11.49 4.89 5.92
CA TYR A 100 -10.85 4.64 4.62
C TYR A 100 -9.32 4.60 4.72
N GLY A 101 -8.81 4.43 5.91
CA GLY A 101 -7.39 4.24 6.16
C GLY A 101 -7.11 4.00 7.63
N PHE A 102 -5.96 3.42 7.91
CA PHE A 102 -5.44 3.18 9.26
C PHE A 102 -3.94 2.92 9.22
N ALA A 103 -3.29 3.06 10.37
CA ALA A 103 -1.93 2.57 10.56
C ALA A 103 -1.99 1.08 10.89
N TYR A 104 -1.25 0.27 10.14
CA TYR A 104 -1.09 -1.16 10.41
C TYR A 104 0.29 -1.43 10.96
N GLN A 105 0.36 -2.19 12.03
CA GLN A 105 1.59 -2.78 12.54
C GLN A 105 1.31 -4.24 12.87
N ASP A 106 2.26 -5.13 12.57
CA ASP A 106 2.10 -6.55 12.87
C ASP A 106 1.99 -6.74 14.39
N PRO A 107 0.89 -7.29 14.92
CA PRO A 107 0.75 -7.53 16.37
C PRO A 107 1.81 -8.48 16.93
N LYS A 108 2.43 -9.31 16.10
CA LYS A 108 3.50 -10.25 16.48
C LYS A 108 4.89 -9.60 16.49
N ASP A 109 5.03 -8.44 15.88
CA ASP A 109 6.25 -7.64 15.84
C ASP A 109 5.96 -6.17 16.15
N PRO A 110 5.71 -5.84 17.44
CA PRO A 110 5.38 -4.47 17.85
C PRO A 110 6.52 -3.47 17.66
N ASN A 111 7.75 -3.93 17.44
CA ASN A 111 8.90 -3.11 17.08
C ASN A 111 9.19 -3.13 15.57
N GLY A 112 8.34 -3.83 14.82
CA GLY A 112 8.44 -3.94 13.38
C GLY A 112 7.98 -2.70 12.65
N ILE A 113 7.88 -2.87 11.34
CA ILE A 113 7.53 -1.78 10.45
C ILE A 113 6.04 -1.51 10.53
N ALA A 114 5.68 -0.23 10.66
CA ALA A 114 4.30 0.23 10.52
C ALA A 114 4.01 0.63 9.06
N TYR A 115 2.78 0.44 8.64
CA TYR A 115 2.30 0.78 7.31
C TYR A 115 1.13 1.76 7.41
N ASP A 116 1.13 2.76 6.54
CA ASP A 116 0.01 3.65 6.25
C ASP A 116 -0.82 3.00 5.14
N VAL A 117 -2.00 2.56 5.47
CA VAL A 117 -2.92 1.86 4.58
C VAL A 117 -4.08 2.79 4.29
N ARG A 118 -4.34 3.07 3.03
CA ARG A 118 -5.42 3.96 2.59
C ARG A 118 -6.11 3.40 1.37
N TRP A 119 -7.37 3.72 1.22
CA TRP A 119 -8.08 3.32 0.01
C TRP A 119 -9.16 4.33 -0.38
N ALA A 120 -9.53 4.23 -1.64
CA ALA A 120 -10.68 4.89 -2.23
C ALA A 120 -11.59 3.85 -2.87
N VAL A 121 -12.87 4.12 -2.89
CA VAL A 121 -13.88 3.25 -3.50
C VAL A 121 -14.72 4.08 -4.46
N ILE A 122 -14.94 3.54 -5.66
CA ILE A 122 -15.89 4.09 -6.63
C ILE A 122 -17.00 3.06 -6.76
N VAL A 123 -18.19 3.44 -6.32
CA VAL A 123 -19.38 2.60 -6.46
C VAL A 123 -20.05 2.99 -7.77
N THR A 124 -20.27 2.02 -8.65
CA THR A 124 -21.06 2.23 -9.88
C THR A 124 -22.43 1.60 -9.69
N GLY A 125 -23.48 2.32 -10.07
CA GLY A 125 -24.84 1.83 -9.90
C GLY A 125 -25.88 2.88 -10.24
N ASN A 126 -27.13 2.54 -9.98
CA ASN A 126 -28.27 3.42 -10.16
C ASN A 126 -29.08 3.50 -8.86
N GLY A 127 -29.10 4.69 -8.25
CA GLY A 127 -29.75 4.92 -6.95
C GLY A 127 -29.03 4.15 -5.83
N SER A 128 -29.79 3.37 -5.05
CA SER A 128 -29.22 2.60 -3.91
C SER A 128 -28.68 1.22 -4.30
N VAL A 129 -28.71 0.87 -5.59
CA VAL A 129 -28.25 -0.44 -6.08
C VAL A 129 -26.88 -0.31 -6.70
N ALA A 130 -25.88 -0.92 -6.07
CA ALA A 130 -24.53 -1.03 -6.63
C ALA A 130 -24.47 -2.17 -7.64
N SER A 131 -23.99 -1.92 -8.84
CA SER A 131 -23.70 -2.91 -9.88
C SER A 131 -22.23 -3.34 -9.85
N SER A 132 -21.34 -2.45 -9.43
CA SER A 132 -19.94 -2.75 -9.25
C SER A 132 -19.28 -1.82 -8.22
N LYS A 133 -18.16 -2.26 -7.67
CA LYS A 133 -17.27 -1.44 -6.84
C LYS A 133 -15.84 -1.56 -7.34
N ARG A 134 -15.19 -0.43 -7.56
CA ARG A 134 -13.76 -0.36 -7.85
C ARG A 134 -13.03 0.08 -6.59
N PHE A 135 -12.05 -0.69 -6.17
CA PHE A 135 -11.22 -0.43 -5.01
C PHE A 135 -9.82 -0.02 -5.47
N ILE A 136 -9.35 1.10 -4.98
CA ILE A 136 -7.99 1.60 -5.19
C ILE A 136 -7.36 1.63 -3.80
N LEU A 137 -6.45 0.70 -3.53
CA LEU A 137 -5.80 0.52 -2.24
C LEU A 137 -4.33 0.91 -2.35
N GLY A 138 -3.88 1.78 -1.47
CA GLY A 138 -2.48 2.17 -1.34
C GLY A 138 -1.90 1.75 0.01
N VAL A 139 -0.68 1.24 0.00
CA VAL A 139 0.08 0.91 1.21
C VAL A 139 1.46 1.55 1.13
N ARG A 140 1.83 2.28 2.17
CA ARG A 140 3.14 2.92 2.30
C ARG A 140 3.73 2.63 3.67
N GLN A 141 5.02 2.35 3.74
CA GLN A 141 5.71 2.22 5.03
C GLN A 141 5.74 3.55 5.79
N ILE A 142 5.51 3.49 7.10
CA ILE A 142 5.64 4.63 8.01
C ILE A 142 7.00 4.53 8.71
N GLY A 143 7.77 5.60 8.67
CA GLY A 143 9.08 5.66 9.30
C GLY A 143 10.17 4.97 8.47
N GLY A 144 11.39 5.05 8.97
CA GLY A 144 12.57 4.57 8.26
C GLY A 144 13.32 5.69 7.52
N ASN A 145 14.61 5.45 7.27
CA ASN A 145 15.52 6.44 6.68
C ASN A 145 15.50 6.44 5.15
N GLY A 146 14.39 6.05 4.51
CA GLY A 146 14.31 5.98 3.05
C GLY A 146 12.97 6.42 2.49
N PHE A 147 12.99 6.91 1.25
CA PHE A 147 11.78 7.08 0.46
C PHE A 147 11.32 5.70 -0.01
N PHE A 148 10.22 5.21 0.57
CA PHE A 148 9.54 4.02 0.08
C PHE A 148 8.40 4.46 -0.83
N LEU A 149 8.39 3.93 -2.05
CA LEU A 149 7.29 4.16 -2.97
C LEU A 149 6.05 3.42 -2.45
N PRO A 150 4.87 4.05 -2.48
CA PRO A 150 3.64 3.36 -2.12
C PRO A 150 3.32 2.27 -3.13
N VAL A 151 2.88 1.12 -2.63
CA VAL A 151 2.29 0.07 -3.47
C VAL A 151 0.82 0.40 -3.65
N THR A 152 0.35 0.50 -4.88
CA THR A 152 -1.07 0.72 -5.19
C THR A 152 -1.63 -0.49 -5.94
N LEU A 153 -2.77 -0.99 -5.47
CA LEU A 153 -3.55 -2.03 -6.11
C LEU A 153 -4.89 -1.45 -6.53
N ASP A 154 -5.30 -1.75 -7.75
CA ASP A 154 -6.57 -1.29 -8.34
C ASP A 154 -7.33 -2.51 -8.87
N THR A 155 -8.56 -2.68 -8.43
CA THR A 155 -9.40 -3.79 -8.85
C THR A 155 -10.87 -3.42 -8.81
N MET A 156 -11.68 -4.19 -9.53
CA MET A 156 -13.13 -3.99 -9.60
C MET A 156 -13.87 -5.31 -9.36
N VAL A 157 -14.90 -5.26 -8.54
CA VAL A 157 -15.83 -6.37 -8.33
C VAL A 157 -17.20 -6.03 -8.93
N THR A 158 -17.76 -7.01 -9.64
CA THR A 158 -19.12 -7.01 -10.16
C THR A 158 -19.82 -8.28 -9.69
N LYS A 159 -21.01 -8.19 -9.19
CA LYS A 159 -21.84 -9.34 -8.77
C LYS A 159 -23.26 -9.18 -9.26
#